data_37c9dba3ef90209d192fc1c22744fafe
#
_entry.id   37c9dba3ef90209d192fc1c22744fafe
#
_cell.length_a   1.000
_cell.length_b   1.000
_cell.length_c   1.000
_cell.angle_alpha   90.00
_cell.angle_beta   90.00
_cell.angle_gamma   90.00
#
_symmetry.space_group_name_H-M   'P 1'
#
loop_
_entity.id
_entity.type
_entity.pdbx_description
1 polymer ?
#
loop_
_entity_poly.entity_id
_entity_poly.type
_entity_poly.pdbx_seq_one_letter_code
_entity_poly.pdbx_strand_id
1 'polypeptide(L)'
;MTIGLLVASAVLATALGAQSQGAAFTVAETGRSFSRLQDAVDAIGEGRGTIRVAPGHYNQCAVQNAGRVAFQAVQPGTAIFDGGACEGKATLVLRGTGASVQGLVFQNIRVPDANGSGIRLEKGNLDVTETMFRDSEQGILTASDPGGAIRISRSTFSGLGRCDRDLACAHGVYIGEYGSLSIDRSRFERGRGGHYVKSRAPRINITDSSFDDTGGRATNYMIDLSNGARGGIARNRFVQGKNKENYSAFIVVAAEGRKNDSTGLAIAGNEVVLGAGAPRPTAFVADLSKDRLAIGANNIGAGIERFQQR
;
A
#
# COMPACT_ATOMS: atom_id res chain seq x y z
N MET A 1 -50.49 -23.23 -61.25
CA MET A 1 -50.98 -22.56 -60.04
C MET A 1 -50.06 -22.91 -58.90
N THR A 2 -49.03 -22.10 -58.66
CA THR A 2 -47.95 -22.33 -57.69
C THR A 2 -48.08 -21.31 -56.58
N ILE A 3 -48.44 -21.71 -55.40
CA ILE A 3 -48.64 -20.88 -54.21
C ILE A 3 -47.28 -20.76 -53.54
N GLY A 4 -46.70 -19.58 -53.51
CA GLY A 4 -45.49 -19.26 -52.80
C GLY A 4 -45.79 -18.94 -51.32
N LEU A 5 -45.13 -19.67 -50.40
CA LEU A 5 -45.17 -19.42 -48.96
C LEU A 5 -44.12 -18.38 -48.60
N LEU A 6 -44.58 -17.21 -48.12
CA LEU A 6 -43.72 -16.18 -47.50
C LEU A 6 -43.47 -16.55 -46.05
N VAL A 7 -42.22 -16.81 -45.68
CA VAL A 7 -41.79 -16.98 -44.29
C VAL A 7 -41.32 -15.63 -43.79
N ALA A 8 -42.04 -15.06 -42.85
CA ALA A 8 -41.65 -13.82 -42.16
C ALA A 8 -40.76 -14.17 -40.96
N SER A 9 -39.46 -13.82 -41.05
CA SER A 9 -38.51 -13.98 -39.93
C SER A 9 -38.69 -12.80 -38.96
N ALA A 10 -39.20 -13.07 -37.77
CA ALA A 10 -39.22 -12.08 -36.69
C ALA A 10 -37.83 -12.02 -36.03
N VAL A 11 -37.16 -10.87 -36.15
CA VAL A 11 -35.92 -10.58 -35.44
C VAL A 11 -36.29 -10.11 -34.03
N LEU A 12 -36.04 -10.96 -33.03
CA LEU A 12 -36.11 -10.58 -31.62
C LEU A 12 -34.90 -9.69 -31.30
N ALA A 13 -35.15 -8.36 -31.19
CA ALA A 13 -34.16 -7.46 -30.62
C ALA A 13 -34.13 -7.64 -29.10
N THR A 14 -33.07 -8.32 -28.60
CA THR A 14 -32.78 -8.35 -27.16
C THR A 14 -32.29 -6.97 -26.76
N ALA A 15 -33.13 -6.19 -26.09
CA ALA A 15 -32.73 -4.98 -25.39
C ALA A 15 -31.75 -5.39 -24.26
N LEU A 16 -30.45 -5.10 -24.45
CA LEU A 16 -29.50 -5.07 -23.35
C LEU A 16 -29.96 -3.95 -22.41
N GLY A 17 -30.64 -4.34 -21.34
CA GLY A 17 -30.97 -3.42 -20.26
C GLY A 17 -29.68 -2.81 -19.72
N ALA A 18 -29.52 -1.50 -19.89
CA ALA A 18 -28.55 -0.74 -19.13
C ALA A 18 -28.88 -0.97 -17.65
N GLN A 19 -28.07 -1.78 -16.97
CA GLN A 19 -28.15 -1.89 -15.53
C GLN A 19 -27.88 -0.50 -14.99
N SER A 20 -28.91 0.13 -14.42
CA SER A 20 -28.75 1.31 -13.60
C SER A 20 -27.70 0.94 -12.56
N GLN A 21 -26.53 1.61 -12.58
CA GLN A 21 -25.56 1.45 -11.53
C GLN A 21 -26.27 1.84 -10.24
N GLY A 22 -26.75 0.85 -9.51
CA GLY A 22 -27.36 1.02 -8.20
C GLY A 22 -26.39 1.78 -7.32
N ALA A 23 -26.89 2.50 -6.36
CA ALA A 23 -26.09 3.32 -5.46
C ALA A 23 -24.98 2.47 -4.80
N ALA A 24 -23.74 2.68 -5.26
CA ALA A 24 -22.61 1.81 -4.97
C ALA A 24 -22.01 2.03 -3.57
N PHE A 25 -22.32 3.17 -2.96
CA PHE A 25 -21.72 3.63 -1.69
C PHE A 25 -22.82 3.88 -0.67
N THR A 26 -22.92 3.02 0.34
CA THR A 26 -23.95 3.14 1.39
C THR A 26 -23.34 3.56 2.71
N VAL A 27 -23.80 4.66 3.28
CA VAL A 27 -23.49 5.05 4.66
C VAL A 27 -24.29 4.16 5.60
N ALA A 28 -23.61 3.25 6.27
CA ALA A 28 -24.24 2.16 7.04
C ALA A 28 -25.13 2.67 8.18
N GLU A 29 -24.75 3.76 8.84
CA GLU A 29 -25.43 4.33 9.99
C GLU A 29 -26.78 4.98 9.63
N THR A 30 -26.92 5.43 8.39
CA THR A 30 -28.13 6.11 7.92
C THR A 30 -28.93 5.30 6.90
N GLY A 31 -28.32 4.25 6.32
CA GLY A 31 -28.87 3.49 5.20
C GLY A 31 -28.91 4.26 3.88
N ARG A 32 -28.47 5.52 3.85
CA ARG A 32 -28.43 6.33 2.62
C ARG A 32 -27.38 5.82 1.66
N SER A 33 -27.76 5.71 0.42
CA SER A 33 -26.89 5.21 -0.65
C SER A 33 -26.62 6.27 -1.71
N PHE A 34 -25.41 6.28 -2.25
CA PHE A 34 -24.90 7.29 -3.18
C PHE A 34 -24.28 6.63 -4.41
N SER A 35 -24.34 7.29 -5.54
CA SER A 35 -23.64 6.88 -6.77
C SER A 35 -22.21 7.39 -6.83
N ARG A 36 -21.89 8.46 -6.08
CA ARG A 36 -20.54 9.03 -5.98
C ARG A 36 -19.94 8.80 -4.60
N LEU A 37 -18.69 8.37 -4.57
CA LEU A 37 -17.96 8.14 -3.32
C LEU A 37 -17.83 9.43 -2.50
N GLN A 38 -17.55 10.58 -3.16
CA GLN A 38 -17.43 11.87 -2.48
C GLN A 38 -18.71 12.24 -1.74
N ASP A 39 -19.87 12.05 -2.36
CA ASP A 39 -21.17 12.39 -1.75
C ASP A 39 -21.42 11.56 -0.47
N ALA A 40 -20.96 10.30 -0.44
CA ALA A 40 -21.03 9.46 0.75
C ALA A 40 -20.09 9.95 1.87
N VAL A 41 -18.88 10.42 1.51
CA VAL A 41 -17.92 11.03 2.45
C VAL A 41 -18.50 12.33 3.01
N ASP A 42 -19.02 13.19 2.15
CA ASP A 42 -19.61 14.49 2.54
C ASP A 42 -20.84 14.31 3.44
N ALA A 43 -21.63 13.25 3.24
CA ALA A 43 -22.77 12.93 4.09
C ALA A 43 -22.37 12.53 5.53
N ILE A 44 -21.14 12.06 5.76
CA ILE A 44 -20.59 11.80 7.11
C ILE A 44 -20.04 13.09 7.72
N GLY A 45 -19.38 13.93 6.93
CA GLY A 45 -18.87 15.23 7.33
C GLY A 45 -17.88 15.15 8.51
N GLU A 46 -18.15 15.92 9.58
CA GLU A 46 -17.32 15.95 10.79
C GLU A 46 -17.57 14.76 11.74
N GLY A 47 -18.57 13.95 11.46
CA GLY A 47 -19.00 12.83 12.27
C GLY A 47 -18.13 11.58 12.12
N ARG A 48 -18.74 10.45 12.48
CA ARG A 48 -18.21 9.12 12.24
C ARG A 48 -19.17 8.33 11.38
N GLY A 49 -18.66 7.59 10.41
CA GLY A 49 -19.52 6.74 9.60
C GLY A 49 -18.74 5.71 8.81
N THR A 50 -19.49 4.70 8.35
CA THR A 50 -18.99 3.59 7.56
C THR A 50 -19.60 3.64 6.16
N ILE A 51 -18.77 3.76 5.14
CA ILE A 51 -19.16 3.63 3.74
C ILE A 51 -18.97 2.18 3.33
N ARG A 52 -20.07 1.48 3.09
CA ARG A 52 -20.09 0.15 2.49
C ARG A 52 -19.99 0.29 0.98
N VAL A 53 -18.96 -0.30 0.39
CA VAL A 53 -18.69 -0.25 -1.05
C VAL A 53 -19.16 -1.55 -1.68
N ALA A 54 -20.15 -1.47 -2.58
CA ALA A 54 -20.64 -2.63 -3.30
C ALA A 54 -19.58 -3.24 -4.23
N PRO A 55 -19.69 -4.52 -4.63
CA PRO A 55 -18.86 -5.08 -5.69
C PRO A 55 -18.94 -4.25 -6.97
N GLY A 56 -17.80 -3.99 -7.62
CA GLY A 56 -17.75 -3.20 -8.85
C GLY A 56 -16.38 -2.62 -9.17
N HIS A 57 -16.28 -1.98 -10.34
CA HIS A 57 -15.11 -1.24 -10.79
C HIS A 57 -15.43 0.25 -10.78
N TYR A 58 -14.61 1.04 -10.10
CA TYR A 58 -14.82 2.45 -9.84
C TYR A 58 -13.65 3.29 -10.31
N ASN A 59 -13.86 4.16 -11.27
CA ASN A 59 -12.94 5.25 -11.58
C ASN A 59 -13.38 6.50 -10.81
N GLN A 60 -13.34 6.41 -9.49
CA GLN A 60 -13.76 7.46 -8.57
C GLN A 60 -12.71 7.67 -7.50
N CYS A 61 -12.71 8.82 -6.88
CA CYS A 61 -11.89 9.16 -5.75
C CYS A 61 -12.68 9.98 -4.73
N ALA A 62 -12.15 10.16 -3.53
CA ALA A 62 -12.74 11.01 -2.52
C ALA A 62 -11.70 11.70 -1.64
N VAL A 63 -12.08 12.88 -1.14
CA VAL A 63 -11.34 13.67 -0.17
C VAL A 63 -12.12 13.70 1.14
N GLN A 64 -11.53 13.17 2.21
CA GLN A 64 -12.06 13.26 3.56
C GLN A 64 -11.39 14.45 4.26
N ASN A 65 -12.09 15.55 4.44
CA ASN A 65 -11.54 16.75 5.08
C ASN A 65 -11.69 16.76 6.60
N ALA A 66 -12.64 15.99 7.15
CA ALA A 66 -12.95 15.99 8.58
C ALA A 66 -13.43 14.62 9.04
N GLY A 67 -13.82 14.50 10.30
CA GLY A 67 -14.46 13.33 10.87
C GLY A 67 -13.61 12.06 10.90
N ARG A 68 -14.28 10.92 11.05
CA ARG A 68 -13.68 9.60 10.95
C ARG A 68 -14.50 8.71 10.02
N VAL A 69 -13.90 8.24 8.94
CA VAL A 69 -14.59 7.44 7.91
C VAL A 69 -13.98 6.05 7.81
N ALA A 70 -14.84 5.04 7.84
CA ALA A 70 -14.50 3.67 7.48
C ALA A 70 -14.95 3.39 6.03
N PHE A 71 -14.03 2.93 5.19
CA PHE A 71 -14.31 2.47 3.83
C PHE A 71 -14.23 0.95 3.83
N GLN A 72 -15.36 0.28 3.68
CA GLN A 72 -15.46 -1.17 3.80
C GLN A 72 -16.10 -1.79 2.56
N ALA A 73 -15.39 -2.72 1.90
CA ALA A 73 -16.00 -3.54 0.87
C ALA A 73 -17.12 -4.42 1.46
N VAL A 74 -18.26 -4.50 0.79
CA VAL A 74 -19.33 -5.45 1.17
C VAL A 74 -18.82 -6.89 1.06
N GLN A 75 -18.03 -7.16 0.03
CA GLN A 75 -17.32 -8.42 -0.16
C GLN A 75 -15.84 -8.12 -0.44
N PRO A 76 -14.92 -8.58 0.41
CA PRO A 76 -13.49 -8.30 0.24
C PRO A 76 -12.97 -8.68 -1.15
N GLY A 77 -12.14 -7.80 -1.74
CA GLY A 77 -11.52 -8.01 -3.05
C GLY A 77 -12.40 -7.72 -4.27
N THR A 78 -13.67 -7.38 -4.09
CA THR A 78 -14.61 -7.17 -5.21
C THR A 78 -14.91 -5.72 -5.52
N ALA A 79 -14.60 -4.80 -4.62
CA ALA A 79 -14.70 -3.35 -4.81
C ALA A 79 -13.35 -2.81 -5.28
N ILE A 80 -13.23 -2.54 -6.58
CA ILE A 80 -11.97 -2.22 -7.26
C ILE A 80 -11.98 -0.76 -7.69
N PHE A 81 -11.09 0.05 -7.11
CA PHE A 81 -10.81 1.41 -7.55
C PHE A 81 -9.69 1.39 -8.58
N ASP A 82 -9.98 1.88 -9.78
CA ASP A 82 -9.12 1.79 -10.95
C ASP A 82 -8.82 3.17 -11.54
N GLY A 83 -7.62 3.67 -11.37
CA GLY A 83 -7.09 4.88 -11.97
C GLY A 83 -7.61 6.20 -11.39
N GLY A 84 -8.71 6.22 -10.65
CA GLY A 84 -9.29 7.45 -10.10
C GLY A 84 -8.39 8.09 -9.03
N ALA A 85 -8.06 9.40 -9.21
CA ALA A 85 -7.26 10.15 -8.25
C ALA A 85 -7.82 11.58 -8.07
N CYS A 86 -8.08 11.94 -6.83
CA CYS A 86 -8.43 13.30 -6.42
C CYS A 86 -7.18 14.15 -6.19
N GLU A 87 -7.29 15.44 -6.48
CA GLU A 87 -6.23 16.45 -6.27
C GLU A 87 -4.88 16.10 -6.94
N GLY A 88 -4.89 15.24 -7.97
CA GLY A 88 -3.65 14.75 -8.56
C GLY A 88 -2.79 13.96 -7.57
N LYS A 89 -3.38 13.29 -6.57
CA LYS A 89 -2.68 12.59 -5.48
C LYS A 89 -3.06 11.13 -5.34
N ALA A 90 -4.34 10.84 -5.06
CA ALA A 90 -4.75 9.48 -4.66
C ALA A 90 -6.23 9.20 -4.87
N THR A 91 -6.59 7.92 -4.84
CA THR A 91 -8.00 7.54 -4.78
C THR A 91 -8.67 8.01 -3.50
N LEU A 92 -8.01 7.85 -2.35
CA LEU A 92 -8.46 8.39 -1.07
C LEU A 92 -7.45 9.43 -0.54
N VAL A 93 -7.87 10.68 -0.43
CA VAL A 93 -7.11 11.76 0.24
C VAL A 93 -7.72 11.98 1.61
N LEU A 94 -6.96 11.70 2.69
CA LEU A 94 -7.46 11.61 4.05
C LEU A 94 -6.85 12.70 4.95
N ARG A 95 -7.71 13.57 5.50
CA ARG A 95 -7.35 14.70 6.38
C ARG A 95 -8.15 14.74 7.69
N GLY A 96 -9.04 13.76 7.88
CA GLY A 96 -9.86 13.68 9.08
C GLY A 96 -9.09 13.25 10.33
N THR A 97 -9.79 13.02 11.41
CA THR A 97 -9.20 12.52 12.67
C THR A 97 -8.77 11.06 12.59
N GLY A 98 -9.22 10.35 11.57
CA GLY A 98 -8.81 8.99 11.27
C GLY A 98 -9.64 8.38 10.14
N ALA A 99 -9.10 7.31 9.58
CA ALA A 99 -9.78 6.50 8.58
C ALA A 99 -9.48 5.02 8.77
N SER A 100 -10.38 4.15 8.31
CA SER A 100 -10.09 2.74 8.13
C SER A 100 -10.49 2.28 6.73
N VAL A 101 -9.70 1.36 6.17
CA VAL A 101 -9.91 0.81 4.83
C VAL A 101 -9.86 -0.70 4.92
N GLN A 102 -10.94 -1.36 4.50
CA GLN A 102 -11.03 -2.82 4.59
C GLN A 102 -11.56 -3.45 3.32
N GLY A 103 -10.84 -4.46 2.82
CA GLY A 103 -11.28 -5.34 1.75
C GLY A 103 -11.32 -4.70 0.35
N LEU A 104 -10.81 -3.50 0.17
CA LEU A 104 -10.79 -2.78 -1.09
C LEU A 104 -9.59 -3.18 -1.98
N VAL A 105 -9.71 -2.94 -3.28
CA VAL A 105 -8.60 -3.04 -4.23
C VAL A 105 -8.35 -1.67 -4.85
N PHE A 106 -7.09 -1.21 -4.85
CA PHE A 106 -6.63 0.01 -5.51
C PHE A 106 -5.63 -0.36 -6.61
N GLN A 107 -5.86 0.10 -7.84
CA GLN A 107 -4.99 -0.25 -8.96
C GLN A 107 -4.87 0.87 -10.00
N ASN A 108 -3.79 0.82 -10.79
CA ASN A 108 -3.53 1.66 -11.97
C ASN A 108 -3.54 3.17 -11.70
N ILE A 109 -3.27 3.59 -10.47
CA ILE A 109 -3.30 5.00 -10.08
C ILE A 109 -1.99 5.66 -10.49
N ARG A 110 -2.11 6.68 -11.34
CA ARG A 110 -1.01 7.47 -11.88
C ARG A 110 -1.37 8.92 -11.90
N VAL A 111 -0.41 9.77 -11.53
CA VAL A 111 -0.58 11.23 -11.49
C VAL A 111 0.64 11.92 -12.11
N PRO A 112 0.53 13.23 -12.47
CA PRO A 112 1.61 13.93 -13.18
C PRO A 112 2.95 13.96 -12.44
N ASP A 113 2.96 14.08 -11.11
CA ASP A 113 4.17 14.09 -10.27
C ASP A 113 4.72 12.70 -9.96
N ALA A 114 4.10 11.64 -10.54
CA ALA A 114 4.51 10.25 -10.39
C ALA A 114 4.43 9.69 -8.96
N ASN A 115 3.51 10.21 -8.14
CA ASN A 115 3.24 9.77 -6.77
C ASN A 115 1.81 9.27 -6.56
N GLY A 116 1.12 8.87 -7.64
CA GLY A 116 -0.26 8.36 -7.60
C GLY A 116 -0.41 7.17 -6.66
N SER A 117 -1.22 7.34 -5.62
CA SER A 117 -1.36 6.34 -4.57
C SER A 117 -2.80 5.89 -4.35
N GLY A 118 -2.98 4.67 -3.81
CA GLY A 118 -4.30 4.23 -3.34
C GLY A 118 -4.80 5.13 -2.22
N ILE A 119 -3.92 5.46 -1.28
CA ILE A 119 -4.21 6.33 -0.13
C ILE A 119 -3.13 7.41 0.00
N ARG A 120 -3.56 8.67 0.02
CA ARG A 120 -2.78 9.81 0.49
C ARG A 120 -3.29 10.20 1.87
N LEU A 121 -2.52 9.89 2.92
CA LEU A 121 -2.85 10.29 4.28
C LEU A 121 -2.12 11.59 4.62
N GLU A 122 -2.86 12.65 4.85
CA GLU A 122 -2.29 13.96 5.19
C GLU A 122 -2.37 14.26 6.69
N LYS A 123 -3.34 13.64 7.40
CA LYS A 123 -3.50 13.80 8.86
C LYS A 123 -4.30 12.64 9.45
N GLY A 124 -4.14 12.41 10.75
CA GLY A 124 -4.93 11.47 11.55
C GLY A 124 -4.43 10.03 11.46
N ASN A 125 -5.17 9.14 12.10
CA ASN A 125 -4.83 7.72 12.15
C ASN A 125 -5.33 6.97 10.91
N LEU A 126 -4.62 5.91 10.52
CA LEU A 126 -5.03 5.02 9.44
C LEU A 126 -4.94 3.56 9.86
N ASP A 127 -6.04 2.84 9.69
CA ASP A 127 -6.10 1.39 9.81
C ASP A 127 -6.43 0.76 8.45
N VAL A 128 -5.55 -0.10 7.92
CA VAL A 128 -5.73 -0.81 6.64
C VAL A 128 -5.75 -2.30 6.87
N THR A 129 -6.79 -2.97 6.42
CA THR A 129 -6.97 -4.40 6.66
C THR A 129 -7.48 -5.09 5.38
N GLU A 130 -6.92 -6.27 5.06
CA GLU A 130 -7.39 -7.12 3.94
C GLU A 130 -7.52 -6.36 2.61
N THR A 131 -6.67 -5.38 2.39
CA THR A 131 -6.72 -4.47 1.26
C THR A 131 -5.59 -4.77 0.27
N MET A 132 -5.88 -4.65 -1.02
CA MET A 132 -4.89 -4.87 -2.07
C MET A 132 -4.55 -3.56 -2.78
N PHE A 133 -3.26 -3.26 -2.87
CA PHE A 133 -2.71 -2.19 -3.68
C PHE A 133 -1.87 -2.82 -4.78
N ARG A 134 -2.18 -2.51 -6.04
CA ARG A 134 -1.43 -3.08 -7.15
C ARG A 134 -1.27 -2.13 -8.33
N ASP A 135 -0.17 -2.33 -9.05
CA ASP A 135 0.07 -1.73 -10.37
C ASP A 135 -0.09 -0.19 -10.42
N SER A 136 0.08 0.48 -9.28
CA SER A 136 0.05 1.94 -9.11
C SER A 136 1.45 2.49 -8.87
N GLU A 137 1.61 3.82 -8.82
CA GLU A 137 2.90 4.42 -8.49
C GLU A 137 3.25 4.20 -7.02
N GLN A 138 2.25 4.31 -6.11
CA GLN A 138 2.40 3.96 -4.70
C GLN A 138 1.14 3.24 -4.17
N GLY A 139 1.28 2.50 -3.08
CA GLY A 139 0.13 1.99 -2.34
C GLY A 139 -0.38 3.03 -1.35
N ILE A 140 0.48 3.44 -0.42
CA ILE A 140 0.18 4.43 0.63
C ILE A 140 1.31 5.47 0.64
N LEU A 141 0.94 6.74 0.56
CA LEU A 141 1.83 7.89 0.71
C LEU A 141 1.31 8.81 1.80
N THR A 142 2.16 9.21 2.74
CA THR A 142 1.72 10.13 3.80
C THR A 142 2.45 11.46 3.78
N ALA A 143 1.81 12.48 4.34
CA ALA A 143 2.47 13.69 4.83
C ALA A 143 3.15 13.39 6.18
N SER A 144 3.30 14.38 7.04
CA SER A 144 3.82 14.22 8.40
C SER A 144 2.73 14.56 9.41
N ASP A 145 2.51 13.67 10.37
CA ASP A 145 1.64 13.86 11.54
C ASP A 145 2.24 13.08 12.73
N PRO A 146 3.11 13.69 13.54
CA PRO A 146 3.81 13.01 14.62
C PRO A 146 2.90 12.42 15.70
N GLY A 147 1.65 12.89 15.80
CA GLY A 147 0.62 12.33 16.69
C GLY A 147 -0.11 11.13 16.10
N GLY A 148 -0.02 10.91 14.79
CA GLY A 148 -0.76 9.88 14.08
C GLY A 148 -0.13 8.50 14.19
N ALA A 149 -0.98 7.48 14.04
CA ALA A 149 -0.57 6.07 14.00
C ALA A 149 -1.13 5.40 12.74
N ILE A 150 -0.30 4.57 12.11
CA ILE A 150 -0.67 3.81 10.92
C ILE A 150 -0.54 2.32 11.23
N ARG A 151 -1.61 1.56 10.96
CA ARG A 151 -1.65 0.11 11.08
C ARG A 151 -2.06 -0.51 9.77
N ILE A 152 -1.30 -1.48 9.32
CA ILE A 152 -1.54 -2.24 8.08
C ILE A 152 -1.53 -3.72 8.45
N SER A 153 -2.60 -4.42 8.17
CA SER A 153 -2.67 -5.86 8.45
C SER A 153 -3.29 -6.64 7.30
N ARG A 154 -2.84 -7.89 7.10
CA ARG A 154 -3.37 -8.84 6.11
C ARG A 154 -3.58 -8.21 4.72
N SER A 155 -2.71 -7.30 4.32
CA SER A 155 -2.82 -6.52 3.09
C SER A 155 -1.72 -6.88 2.09
N THR A 156 -1.98 -6.67 0.80
CA THR A 156 -1.04 -7.00 -0.29
C THR A 156 -0.65 -5.76 -1.06
N PHE A 157 0.66 -5.61 -1.27
CA PHE A 157 1.29 -4.53 -2.04
C PHE A 157 2.08 -5.17 -3.21
N SER A 158 1.56 -5.08 -4.43
CA SER A 158 2.09 -5.79 -5.59
C SER A 158 2.28 -4.88 -6.80
N GLY A 159 3.45 -4.92 -7.44
CA GLY A 159 3.69 -4.14 -8.65
C GLY A 159 3.71 -2.62 -8.44
N LEU A 160 4.14 -2.18 -7.27
CA LEU A 160 4.21 -0.77 -6.86
C LEU A 160 5.64 -0.23 -6.92
N GLY A 161 5.75 1.08 -6.81
CA GLY A 161 7.02 1.79 -6.86
C GLY A 161 7.42 2.17 -8.29
N ARG A 162 8.32 3.11 -8.40
CA ARG A 162 9.00 3.50 -9.64
C ARG A 162 10.20 4.38 -9.34
N CYS A 163 11.21 4.38 -10.21
CA CYS A 163 12.38 5.27 -10.19
C CYS A 163 12.75 5.65 -11.62
N ASP A 164 11.79 6.18 -12.38
CA ASP A 164 11.93 6.60 -13.77
C ASP A 164 11.55 8.08 -13.92
N ARG A 165 11.64 8.63 -15.11
CA ARG A 165 11.22 9.98 -15.49
C ARG A 165 11.95 11.12 -14.76
N ASP A 166 13.18 10.90 -14.28
CA ASP A 166 14.01 11.88 -13.55
C ASP A 166 13.30 12.56 -12.36
N LEU A 167 12.31 11.86 -11.79
CA LEU A 167 11.58 12.28 -10.59
C LEU A 167 12.00 11.43 -9.38
N ALA A 168 11.74 11.94 -8.18
CA ALA A 168 11.94 11.18 -6.96
C ALA A 168 11.24 9.81 -7.03
N CYS A 169 11.87 8.77 -6.53
CA CYS A 169 11.29 7.43 -6.54
C CYS A 169 9.99 7.35 -5.75
N ALA A 170 9.01 6.66 -6.30
CA ALA A 170 7.84 6.20 -5.58
C ALA A 170 8.11 4.84 -4.92
N HIS A 171 7.35 4.50 -3.88
CA HIS A 171 7.58 3.33 -3.02
C HIS A 171 6.29 2.52 -2.84
N GLY A 172 6.38 1.28 -2.38
CA GLY A 172 5.19 0.50 -2.05
C GLY A 172 4.36 1.17 -0.95
N VAL A 173 5.01 1.45 0.18
CA VAL A 173 4.49 2.24 1.31
C VAL A 173 5.51 3.29 1.67
N TYR A 174 5.10 4.56 1.71
CA TYR A 174 5.97 5.65 2.12
C TYR A 174 5.32 6.46 3.25
N ILE A 175 5.91 6.34 4.43
CA ILE A 175 5.45 7.01 5.64
C ILE A 175 6.39 8.17 5.98
N GLY A 176 5.84 9.38 6.05
CA GLY A 176 6.50 10.58 6.53
C GLY A 176 6.75 10.54 8.05
N GLU A 177 6.90 11.69 8.67
CA GLU A 177 7.13 11.78 10.12
C GLU A 177 5.83 11.55 10.90
N TYR A 178 5.30 10.31 10.86
CA TYR A 178 4.20 9.83 11.68
C TYR A 178 4.71 9.28 13.02
N GLY A 179 3.85 9.26 14.04
CA GLY A 179 4.23 8.76 15.37
C GLY A 179 4.58 7.28 15.41
N SER A 180 3.90 6.45 14.60
CA SER A 180 4.21 5.02 14.49
C SER A 180 3.70 4.38 13.20
N LEU A 181 4.39 3.30 12.78
CA LEU A 181 3.98 2.39 11.73
C LEU A 181 3.96 0.96 12.27
N SER A 182 2.83 0.27 12.11
CA SER A 182 2.73 -1.18 12.36
C SER A 182 2.28 -1.90 11.09
N ILE A 183 3.01 -2.95 10.71
CA ILE A 183 2.68 -3.83 9.58
C ILE A 183 2.66 -5.27 10.10
N ASP A 184 1.58 -5.98 9.86
CA ASP A 184 1.39 -7.34 10.32
C ASP A 184 0.76 -8.21 9.23
N ARG A 185 1.24 -9.48 9.10
CA ARG A 185 0.69 -10.49 8.17
C ARG A 185 0.40 -9.94 6.76
N SER A 186 1.30 -9.12 6.24
CA SER A 186 1.14 -8.44 4.95
C SER A 186 2.16 -8.92 3.92
N ARG A 187 1.86 -8.75 2.65
CA ARG A 187 2.67 -9.22 1.53
C ARG A 187 3.12 -8.07 0.65
N PHE A 188 4.40 -8.05 0.35
CA PHE A 188 5.05 -7.10 -0.56
C PHE A 188 5.76 -7.86 -1.67
N GLU A 189 5.42 -7.57 -2.92
CA GLU A 189 5.98 -8.31 -4.05
C GLU A 189 6.01 -7.49 -5.34
N ARG A 190 6.83 -7.96 -6.31
CA ARG A 190 6.84 -7.45 -7.68
C ARG A 190 7.06 -5.93 -7.78
N GLY A 191 7.82 -5.33 -6.87
CA GLY A 191 8.15 -3.91 -6.91
C GLY A 191 8.70 -3.46 -8.27
N ARG A 192 8.44 -2.22 -8.66
CA ARG A 192 8.86 -1.64 -9.95
C ARG A 192 9.84 -0.48 -9.78
N GLY A 193 10.42 -0.33 -8.62
CA GLY A 193 11.37 0.70 -8.24
C GLY A 193 11.18 1.14 -6.81
N GLY A 194 12.14 1.88 -6.24
CA GLY A 194 12.10 2.34 -4.87
C GLY A 194 12.07 1.21 -3.83
N HIS A 195 11.60 1.53 -2.64
CA HIS A 195 11.53 0.60 -1.51
C HIS A 195 10.14 -0.05 -1.41
N TYR A 196 10.06 -1.26 -0.84
CA TYR A 196 8.75 -1.82 -0.50
C TYR A 196 8.10 -1.05 0.66
N VAL A 197 8.90 -0.76 1.71
CA VAL A 197 8.48 0.09 2.83
C VAL A 197 9.58 1.11 3.09
N LYS A 198 9.22 2.40 3.03
CA LYS A 198 10.03 3.54 3.46
C LYS A 198 9.34 4.24 4.61
N SER A 199 10.03 4.46 5.73
CA SER A 199 9.44 5.06 6.91
C SER A 199 10.37 6.05 7.60
N ARG A 200 9.81 7.20 7.97
CA ARG A 200 10.42 8.19 8.87
C ARG A 200 9.81 8.18 10.27
N ALA A 201 8.90 7.26 10.54
CA ALA A 201 8.28 7.12 11.85
C ALA A 201 9.30 6.69 12.93
N PRO A 202 9.32 7.30 14.12
CA PRO A 202 10.25 6.94 15.21
C PRO A 202 9.95 5.58 15.83
N ARG A 203 8.76 5.03 15.65
CA ARG A 203 8.38 3.71 16.15
C ARG A 203 7.84 2.84 15.03
N ILE A 204 8.40 1.64 14.90
CA ILE A 204 7.94 0.66 13.92
C ILE A 204 7.70 -0.70 14.56
N ASN A 205 6.76 -1.44 13.98
CA ASN A 205 6.59 -2.85 14.27
C ASN A 205 6.20 -3.57 12.96
N ILE A 206 7.10 -4.39 12.40
CA ILE A 206 6.88 -5.11 11.14
C ILE A 206 7.03 -6.60 11.41
N THR A 207 5.91 -7.32 11.40
CA THR A 207 5.90 -8.72 11.84
C THR A 207 5.12 -9.62 10.88
N ASP A 208 5.48 -10.90 10.90
CA ASP A 208 4.74 -12.00 10.27
C ASP A 208 4.39 -11.74 8.78
N SER A 209 5.23 -10.95 8.10
CA SER A 209 5.03 -10.45 6.76
C SER A 209 6.04 -11.02 5.76
N SER A 210 5.73 -10.95 4.47
CA SER A 210 6.63 -11.41 3.41
C SER A 210 7.01 -10.29 2.46
N PHE A 211 8.30 -10.25 2.11
CA PHE A 211 8.90 -9.36 1.13
C PHE A 211 9.56 -10.21 0.04
N ASP A 212 8.85 -10.42 -1.07
CA ASP A 212 9.32 -11.25 -2.18
C ASP A 212 9.64 -10.39 -3.40
N ASP A 213 10.93 -10.19 -3.61
CA ASP A 213 11.45 -9.39 -4.71
C ASP A 213 11.83 -10.22 -5.94
N THR A 214 11.53 -11.51 -5.98
CA THR A 214 11.89 -12.38 -7.11
C THR A 214 11.30 -11.91 -8.44
N GLY A 215 10.10 -11.33 -8.42
CA GLY A 215 9.43 -10.68 -9.54
C GLY A 215 9.65 -9.17 -9.61
N GLY A 216 10.50 -8.61 -8.75
CA GLY A 216 10.80 -7.18 -8.70
C GLY A 216 11.68 -6.70 -9.85
N ARG A 217 11.64 -5.39 -10.13
CA ARG A 217 12.49 -4.70 -11.13
C ARG A 217 12.91 -3.34 -10.62
N ALA A 218 14.20 -3.03 -10.71
CA ALA A 218 14.79 -1.76 -10.29
C ALA A 218 14.43 -1.38 -8.83
N THR A 219 14.23 -2.38 -7.97
CA THR A 219 13.88 -2.18 -6.56
C THR A 219 15.12 -1.81 -5.75
N ASN A 220 14.91 -1.09 -4.66
CA ASN A 220 15.94 -0.73 -3.70
C ASN A 220 15.80 -1.58 -2.41
N TYR A 221 15.96 -1.02 -1.22
CA TYR A 221 15.81 -1.79 0.03
C TYR A 221 14.37 -2.32 0.20
N MET A 222 14.21 -3.44 0.89
CA MET A 222 12.88 -3.92 1.25
C MET A 222 12.28 -3.08 2.37
N ILE A 223 13.10 -2.71 3.36
CA ILE A 223 12.72 -1.78 4.42
C ILE A 223 13.78 -0.69 4.53
N ASP A 224 13.36 0.56 4.39
CA ASP A 224 14.16 1.76 4.62
C ASP A 224 13.59 2.53 5.83
N LEU A 225 14.30 2.49 6.95
CA LEU A 225 14.04 3.31 8.12
C LEU A 225 14.87 4.59 8.01
N SER A 226 14.49 5.44 7.06
CA SER A 226 15.31 6.55 6.53
C SER A 226 15.92 7.46 7.60
N ASN A 227 15.20 7.69 8.71
CA ASN A 227 15.65 8.57 9.81
C ASN A 227 15.98 7.82 11.11
N GLY A 228 16.10 6.48 11.05
CA GLY A 228 16.16 5.64 12.23
C GLY A 228 14.80 5.39 12.86
N ALA A 229 14.69 4.35 13.69
CA ALA A 229 13.47 4.01 14.42
C ALA A 229 13.77 3.06 15.59
N ARG A 230 12.87 3.03 16.59
CA ARG A 230 12.79 1.98 17.62
C ARG A 230 11.65 1.02 17.32
N GLY A 231 11.68 -0.16 17.95
CA GLY A 231 10.62 -1.17 17.84
C GLY A 231 11.14 -2.50 17.34
N GLY A 232 10.43 -3.14 16.39
CA GLY A 232 10.81 -4.50 16.00
C GLY A 232 10.52 -4.85 14.54
N ILE A 233 11.38 -5.71 13.97
CA ILE A 233 11.21 -6.39 12.69
C ILE A 233 11.38 -7.89 12.95
N ALA A 234 10.28 -8.64 12.99
CA ALA A 234 10.35 -10.02 13.46
C ALA A 234 9.44 -10.98 12.69
N ARG A 235 9.88 -12.23 12.54
CA ARG A 235 9.14 -13.34 11.90
C ARG A 235 8.69 -13.02 10.48
N ASN A 236 9.47 -12.21 9.77
CA ASN A 236 9.22 -11.91 8.37
C ASN A 236 10.07 -12.84 7.47
N ARG A 237 9.59 -13.03 6.26
CA ARG A 237 10.33 -13.69 5.20
C ARG A 237 10.78 -12.70 4.15
N PHE A 238 12.08 -12.67 3.85
CA PHE A 238 12.69 -11.79 2.86
C PHE A 238 13.33 -12.62 1.74
N VAL A 239 12.97 -12.36 0.49
CA VAL A 239 13.57 -13.00 -0.69
C VAL A 239 14.08 -11.93 -1.63
N GLN A 240 15.39 -11.75 -1.75
CA GLN A 240 15.99 -10.77 -2.65
C GLN A 240 16.01 -11.26 -4.09
N GLY A 241 15.43 -10.47 -4.99
CA GLY A 241 15.42 -10.72 -6.43
C GLY A 241 16.74 -10.33 -7.12
N LYS A 242 16.82 -10.64 -8.40
CA LYS A 242 18.01 -10.38 -9.24
C LYS A 242 18.02 -9.01 -9.93
N ASN A 243 16.87 -8.38 -10.08
CA ASN A 243 16.72 -7.15 -10.87
C ASN A 243 16.53 -5.92 -9.97
N LYS A 244 17.53 -5.64 -9.14
CA LYS A 244 17.51 -4.49 -8.21
C LYS A 244 18.34 -3.33 -8.75
N GLU A 245 17.93 -2.13 -8.40
CA GLU A 245 18.77 -0.94 -8.50
C GLU A 245 19.86 -0.98 -7.42
N ASN A 246 19.51 -1.44 -6.21
CA ASN A 246 20.42 -1.50 -5.10
C ASN A 246 20.39 -2.88 -4.41
N TYR A 247 21.53 -3.56 -4.42
CA TYR A 247 21.73 -4.90 -3.83
C TYR A 247 22.34 -4.85 -2.44
N SER A 248 22.72 -3.68 -1.94
CA SER A 248 23.65 -3.58 -0.83
C SER A 248 23.09 -4.06 0.50
N ALA A 249 21.75 -4.02 0.68
CA ALA A 249 21.09 -4.56 1.88
C ALA A 249 19.61 -4.89 1.65
N PHE A 250 19.04 -5.68 2.56
CA PHE A 250 17.57 -5.89 2.64
C PHE A 250 16.93 -4.77 3.45
N ILE A 251 17.49 -4.45 4.61
CA ILE A 251 17.02 -3.43 5.54
C ILE A 251 18.11 -2.37 5.70
N VAL A 252 17.75 -1.10 5.64
CA VAL A 252 18.65 -0.01 5.97
C VAL A 252 18.08 0.84 7.10
N VAL A 253 18.97 1.32 7.98
CA VAL A 253 18.63 2.16 9.12
C VAL A 253 19.40 3.48 9.04
N ALA A 254 18.66 4.61 9.12
CA ALA A 254 19.17 5.98 9.11
C ALA A 254 19.95 6.39 7.85
N ALA A 255 19.54 5.89 6.66
CA ALA A 255 20.21 6.24 5.39
C ALA A 255 20.09 7.72 5.02
N GLU A 256 19.08 8.44 5.51
CA GLU A 256 18.88 9.87 5.28
C GLU A 256 19.18 10.73 6.52
N GLY A 257 19.84 10.14 7.51
CA GLY A 257 20.23 10.82 8.74
C GLY A 257 19.57 10.26 9.99
N ARG A 258 20.21 10.51 11.13
CA ARG A 258 19.78 10.02 12.44
C ARG A 258 18.90 11.08 13.13
N LYS A 259 17.62 11.17 12.75
CA LYS A 259 16.64 12.00 13.47
C LYS A 259 16.04 11.27 14.66
N ASN A 260 15.85 9.95 14.54
CA ASN A 260 15.30 9.10 15.60
C ASN A 260 16.40 8.20 16.17
N ASP A 261 16.36 7.95 17.47
CA ASP A 261 17.21 7.00 18.14
C ASP A 261 16.78 5.56 17.79
N SER A 262 17.72 4.75 17.29
CA SER A 262 17.52 3.35 16.93
C SER A 262 18.02 2.37 18.00
N THR A 263 18.48 2.87 19.15
CA THR A 263 18.97 2.00 20.24
C THR A 263 17.90 1.00 20.64
N GLY A 264 18.24 -0.29 20.60
CA GLY A 264 17.33 -1.38 20.94
C GLY A 264 16.34 -1.76 19.83
N LEU A 265 16.44 -1.21 18.59
CA LEU A 265 15.68 -1.72 17.47
C LEU A 265 15.94 -3.23 17.32
N ALA A 266 14.90 -4.03 17.58
CA ALA A 266 15.02 -5.48 17.62
C ALA A 266 14.76 -6.10 16.24
N ILE A 267 15.71 -6.87 15.70
CA ILE A 267 15.55 -7.56 14.42
C ILE A 267 15.88 -9.04 14.64
N ALA A 268 14.81 -9.87 14.74
CA ALA A 268 14.98 -11.27 15.13
C ALA A 268 13.89 -12.20 14.56
N GLY A 269 14.21 -13.49 14.41
CA GLY A 269 13.28 -14.53 13.98
C GLY A 269 12.89 -14.43 12.51
N ASN A 270 13.62 -13.66 11.69
CA ASN A 270 13.34 -13.53 10.27
C ASN A 270 14.03 -14.62 9.45
N GLU A 271 13.41 -15.02 8.34
CA GLU A 271 14.01 -15.83 7.28
C GLU A 271 14.46 -14.92 6.13
N VAL A 272 15.74 -15.05 5.73
CA VAL A 272 16.35 -14.15 4.73
C VAL A 272 17.10 -14.98 3.70
N VAL A 273 16.67 -14.93 2.45
CA VAL A 273 17.25 -15.72 1.38
C VAL A 273 17.47 -14.90 0.12
N LEU A 274 18.34 -15.38 -0.75
CA LEU A 274 18.53 -14.87 -2.09
C LEU A 274 17.76 -15.71 -3.07
N GLY A 275 16.98 -15.06 -3.92
CA GLY A 275 16.35 -15.69 -5.07
C GLY A 275 17.38 -16.16 -6.10
N ALA A 276 16.97 -17.04 -7.00
CA ALA A 276 17.84 -17.55 -8.05
C ALA A 276 18.46 -16.42 -8.90
N GLY A 277 19.78 -16.46 -9.07
CA GLY A 277 20.53 -15.46 -9.84
C GLY A 277 20.66 -14.08 -9.19
N ALA A 278 20.29 -13.93 -7.92
CA ALA A 278 20.49 -12.68 -7.20
C ALA A 278 22.01 -12.42 -6.99
N PRO A 279 22.48 -11.18 -7.22
CA PRO A 279 23.89 -10.85 -7.09
C PRO A 279 24.39 -10.80 -5.64
N ARG A 280 25.70 -10.70 -5.51
CA ARG A 280 26.48 -10.67 -4.27
C ARG A 280 27.48 -9.51 -4.31
N PRO A 281 27.96 -9.02 -3.18
CA PRO A 281 27.55 -9.28 -1.78
C PRO A 281 26.35 -8.45 -1.36
N THR A 282 25.66 -8.86 -0.28
CA THR A 282 24.53 -8.11 0.31
C THR A 282 24.52 -8.31 1.83
N ALA A 283 24.03 -7.31 2.58
CA ALA A 283 23.79 -7.40 4.01
C ALA A 283 22.30 -7.58 4.31
N PHE A 284 21.95 -8.35 5.34
CA PHE A 284 20.57 -8.37 5.83
C PHE A 284 20.21 -7.00 6.41
N VAL A 285 21.04 -6.46 7.28
CA VAL A 285 20.85 -5.13 7.86
C VAL A 285 22.09 -4.28 7.63
N ALA A 286 21.91 -3.09 7.03
CA ALA A 286 22.92 -2.04 6.96
C ALA A 286 22.51 -0.89 7.89
N ASP A 287 23.38 -0.55 8.84
CA ASP A 287 23.13 0.51 9.83
C ASP A 287 24.05 1.71 9.62
N LEU A 288 23.44 2.88 9.44
CA LEU A 288 24.09 4.18 9.37
C LEU A 288 23.79 5.05 10.60
N SER A 289 22.99 4.55 11.54
CA SER A 289 22.65 5.30 12.76
C SER A 289 23.79 5.38 13.77
N LYS A 290 24.68 4.38 13.76
CA LYS A 290 25.69 4.15 14.79
C LYS A 290 25.13 3.89 16.19
N ASP A 291 23.83 3.58 16.26
CA ASP A 291 23.15 3.20 17.49
C ASP A 291 23.36 1.71 17.78
N ARG A 292 23.13 1.30 19.03
CA ARG A 292 23.22 -0.11 19.40
C ARG A 292 21.91 -0.82 19.07
N LEU A 293 21.84 -1.43 17.87
CA LEU A 293 20.71 -2.27 17.48
C LEU A 293 20.74 -3.62 18.20
N ALA A 294 19.56 -4.22 18.40
CA ALA A 294 19.39 -5.56 18.99
C ALA A 294 19.17 -6.60 17.87
N ILE A 295 20.24 -7.03 17.21
CA ILE A 295 20.16 -8.05 16.15
C ILE A 295 20.16 -9.43 16.79
N GLY A 296 18.99 -10.05 16.94
CA GLY A 296 18.81 -11.39 17.50
C GLY A 296 19.08 -12.52 16.49
N ALA A 297 18.63 -13.73 16.82
CA ALA A 297 18.71 -14.87 15.91
C ALA A 297 17.80 -14.67 14.69
N ASN A 298 18.36 -14.84 13.48
CA ASN A 298 17.67 -14.84 12.22
C ASN A 298 18.18 -16.02 11.38
N ASN A 299 17.32 -16.64 10.56
CA ASN A 299 17.72 -17.67 9.61
C ASN A 299 18.21 -16.98 8.32
N ILE A 300 19.52 -16.88 8.16
CA ILE A 300 20.14 -16.13 7.06
C ILE A 300 20.79 -17.10 6.10
N GLY A 301 20.34 -17.08 4.84
CA GLY A 301 20.87 -17.90 3.76
C GLY A 301 22.31 -17.58 3.37
N ALA A 302 22.93 -18.51 2.67
CA ALA A 302 24.32 -18.38 2.23
C ALA A 302 24.55 -17.12 1.38
N GLY A 303 25.70 -16.47 1.56
CA GLY A 303 26.14 -15.29 0.81
C GLY A 303 25.47 -13.97 1.26
N ILE A 304 24.83 -13.95 2.40
CA ILE A 304 24.26 -12.75 3.02
C ILE A 304 25.05 -12.45 4.29
N GLU A 305 25.57 -11.25 4.41
CA GLU A 305 26.16 -10.74 5.65
C GLU A 305 25.05 -10.41 6.65
N ARG A 306 25.18 -10.83 7.90
CA ARG A 306 24.14 -10.63 8.92
C ARG A 306 23.88 -9.16 9.24
N PHE A 307 24.94 -8.39 9.41
CA PHE A 307 24.89 -7.00 9.84
C PHE A 307 26.14 -6.24 9.35
N GLN A 308 25.92 -5.05 8.84
CA GLN A 308 26.99 -4.16 8.39
C GLN A 308 26.76 -2.77 8.95
N GLN A 309 27.68 -2.29 9.75
CA GLN A 309 27.71 -0.89 10.18
C GLN A 309 28.45 -0.05 9.13
N ARG A 310 27.86 1.05 8.70
CA ARG A 310 28.37 1.94 7.65
C ARG A 310 28.60 3.37 8.15
#